data_449c7b0af6e351007fb374647fcf9d20
#
_entry.id   449c7b0af6e351007fb374647fcf9d20
#
_cell.length_a   1.000
_cell.length_b   1.000
_cell.length_c   1.000
_cell.angle_alpha   90.00
_cell.angle_beta   90.00
_cell.angle_gamma   90.00
#
_symmetry.space_group_name_H-M   'P 1'
#
loop_
_entity.id
_entity.type
_entity.pdbx_description
1 polymer ?
#
loop_
_entity_poly.entity_id
_entity_poly.type
_entity_poly.pdbx_seq_one_letter_code
_entity_poly.pdbx_strand_id
1 'polypeptide(L)'
;MKKEEVIIMLGTAHLDEILGKCSPDKSLRECVYSRQIVAEVKAKLESYGYKVFVDYEPLNKSAQMTGSGTLQSRELEYRVRVVNNLCAKYGKAKCLYVSIHVNAAGADGKWHGAGGWCCYTSKGRTMADSLAECMYDAAFSNLKGYVKLMDDGKRRGDYTEKQTPFRMDMSDGDRDLEADLYVVRKTDCPAVLTENLFQDNKRDVAFLLSDEGRHAIARLHVEGILNYIQKYML
;
A
#
# COMPACT_ATOMS: atom_id res chain seq x y z
N MET A 1 4.10 -10.04 22.60
CA MET A 1 2.70 -9.94 23.06
C MET A 1 1.91 -11.16 22.59
N LYS A 2 0.65 -11.32 22.98
CA LYS A 2 -0.17 -12.41 22.46
C LYS A 2 -0.80 -11.99 21.12
N LYS A 3 -1.07 -12.97 20.24
CA LYS A 3 -1.62 -12.75 18.89
C LYS A 3 -2.94 -11.95 18.90
N GLU A 4 -3.84 -12.27 19.82
CA GLU A 4 -5.14 -11.61 19.98
C GLU A 4 -5.05 -10.14 20.43
N GLU A 5 -3.88 -9.71 20.87
CA GLU A 5 -3.61 -8.32 21.25
C GLU A 5 -3.13 -7.47 20.08
N VAL A 6 -2.65 -8.12 19.00
CA VAL A 6 -2.16 -7.41 17.82
C VAL A 6 -3.32 -6.78 17.05
N ILE A 7 -3.19 -5.51 16.71
CA ILE A 7 -4.16 -4.72 15.96
C ILE A 7 -3.57 -4.36 14.60
N ILE A 8 -4.16 -4.90 13.56
CA ILE A 8 -3.77 -4.61 12.19
C ILE A 8 -4.74 -3.58 11.62
N MET A 9 -4.21 -2.53 11.04
CA MET A 9 -5.01 -1.51 10.36
C MET A 9 -4.60 -1.47 8.90
N LEU A 10 -5.59 -1.54 8.01
CA LEU A 10 -5.40 -1.50 6.56
C LEU A 10 -5.97 -0.20 6.02
N GLY A 11 -5.17 0.50 5.22
CA GLY A 11 -5.57 1.71 4.53
C GLY A 11 -5.96 1.42 3.09
N THR A 12 -7.08 2.01 2.67
CA THR A 12 -7.50 2.05 1.27
C THR A 12 -7.02 3.34 0.61
N ALA A 13 -6.77 3.27 -0.72
CA ALA A 13 -6.42 4.48 -1.48
C ALA A 13 -7.67 5.31 -1.78
N HIS A 14 -7.56 6.59 -1.63
CA HIS A 14 -8.47 7.64 -2.11
C HIS A 14 -9.99 7.42 -1.94
N LEU A 15 -10.74 8.51 -2.11
CA LEU A 15 -12.19 8.49 -2.25
C LEU A 15 -12.59 8.35 -3.72
N ASP A 16 -13.82 7.91 -3.96
CA ASP A 16 -14.37 7.82 -5.32
C ASP A 16 -14.46 9.18 -6.00
N GLU A 17 -14.60 10.25 -5.22
CA GLU A 17 -14.73 11.64 -5.69
C GLU A 17 -13.38 12.28 -6.04
N ILE A 18 -12.26 11.65 -5.70
CA ILE A 18 -10.93 12.17 -6.08
C ILE A 18 -10.62 11.74 -7.50
N LEU A 19 -10.67 12.72 -8.42
CA LEU A 19 -10.49 12.48 -9.85
C LEU A 19 -9.02 12.19 -10.21
N GLY A 20 -8.81 11.55 -11.37
CA GLY A 20 -7.48 11.30 -11.93
C GLY A 20 -6.73 10.12 -11.29
N LYS A 21 -7.34 9.40 -10.36
CA LYS A 21 -6.78 8.22 -9.71
C LYS A 21 -7.23 6.95 -10.44
N CYS A 22 -6.85 6.86 -11.72
CA CYS A 22 -7.21 5.73 -12.60
C CYS A 22 -6.25 5.61 -13.78
N SER A 23 -6.25 4.43 -14.41
CA SER A 23 -5.56 4.23 -15.71
C SER A 23 -6.12 5.17 -16.79
N PRO A 24 -5.32 5.51 -17.83
CA PRO A 24 -5.78 6.35 -18.93
C PRO A 24 -7.03 5.84 -19.65
N ASP A 25 -7.17 4.52 -19.76
CA ASP A 25 -8.37 3.86 -20.35
C ASP A 25 -9.48 3.61 -19.33
N LYS A 26 -9.29 4.01 -18.07
CA LYS A 26 -10.22 3.83 -16.94
C LYS A 26 -10.54 2.37 -16.58
N SER A 27 -9.79 1.40 -17.09
CA SER A 27 -9.96 -0.01 -16.75
C SER A 27 -9.57 -0.31 -15.29
N LEU A 28 -8.61 0.44 -14.72
CA LEU A 28 -8.25 0.38 -13.32
C LEU A 28 -8.56 1.73 -12.64
N ARG A 29 -9.34 1.69 -11.55
CA ARG A 29 -9.53 2.80 -10.62
C ARG A 29 -8.85 2.46 -9.30
N GLU A 30 -7.89 3.28 -8.88
CA GLU A 30 -7.05 3.00 -7.72
C GLU A 30 -7.87 2.73 -6.44
N CYS A 31 -8.87 3.57 -6.14
CA CYS A 31 -9.71 3.39 -4.96
C CYS A 31 -10.53 2.09 -4.98
N VAL A 32 -10.99 1.64 -6.14
CA VAL A 32 -11.74 0.39 -6.29
C VAL A 32 -10.80 -0.81 -6.13
N TYR A 33 -9.67 -0.79 -6.83
CA TYR A 33 -8.66 -1.83 -6.75
C TYR A 33 -8.13 -2.00 -5.31
N SER A 34 -7.74 -0.91 -4.69
CA SER A 34 -7.23 -0.91 -3.31
C SER A 34 -8.23 -1.54 -2.34
N ARG A 35 -9.52 -1.19 -2.42
CA ARG A 35 -10.57 -1.78 -1.57
C ARG A 35 -10.73 -3.27 -1.79
N GLN A 36 -10.61 -3.75 -3.02
CA GLN A 36 -10.66 -5.19 -3.33
C GLN A 36 -9.49 -5.93 -2.67
N ILE A 37 -8.28 -5.41 -2.81
CA ILE A 37 -7.09 -6.00 -2.16
C ILE A 37 -7.21 -5.94 -0.63
N VAL A 38 -7.60 -4.79 -0.06
CA VAL A 38 -7.81 -4.65 1.39
C VAL A 38 -8.83 -5.65 1.91
N ALA A 39 -9.94 -5.86 1.20
CA ALA A 39 -10.96 -6.84 1.60
C ALA A 39 -10.41 -8.28 1.63
N GLU A 40 -9.63 -8.67 0.62
CA GLU A 40 -8.99 -9.99 0.56
C GLU A 40 -7.95 -10.18 1.67
N VAL A 41 -7.07 -9.19 1.87
CA VAL A 41 -6.05 -9.19 2.93
C VAL A 41 -6.71 -9.26 4.31
N LYS A 42 -7.75 -8.44 4.55
CA LYS A 42 -8.52 -8.43 5.80
C LYS A 42 -9.11 -9.81 6.09
N ALA A 43 -9.87 -10.36 5.14
CA ALA A 43 -10.50 -11.67 5.31
C ALA A 43 -9.48 -12.77 5.63
N LYS A 44 -8.32 -12.73 4.97
CA LYS A 44 -7.26 -13.71 5.20
C LYS A 44 -6.63 -13.57 6.60
N LEU A 45 -6.30 -12.36 7.02
CA LEU A 45 -5.72 -12.12 8.35
C LEU A 45 -6.73 -12.43 9.47
N GLU A 46 -8.00 -12.12 9.29
CA GLU A 46 -9.08 -12.48 10.22
C GLU A 46 -9.26 -14.00 10.31
N SER A 47 -9.12 -14.73 9.19
CA SER A 47 -9.16 -16.20 9.20
C SER A 47 -8.02 -16.82 10.02
N TYR A 48 -6.92 -16.10 10.21
CA TYR A 48 -5.83 -16.46 11.12
C TYR A 48 -6.06 -15.99 12.56
N GLY A 49 -7.18 -15.34 12.85
CA GLY A 49 -7.57 -14.91 14.20
C GLY A 49 -7.00 -13.55 14.63
N TYR A 50 -6.52 -12.73 13.70
CA TYR A 50 -6.10 -11.35 13.99
C TYR A 50 -7.30 -10.41 14.02
N LYS A 51 -7.17 -9.30 14.78
CA LYS A 51 -8.11 -8.17 14.73
C LYS A 51 -7.67 -7.20 13.63
N VAL A 52 -8.52 -7.04 12.62
CA VAL A 52 -8.22 -6.19 11.46
C VAL A 52 -9.26 -5.09 11.31
N PHE A 53 -8.79 -3.85 11.22
CA PHE A 53 -9.62 -2.66 10.98
C PHE A 53 -9.24 -2.03 9.65
N VAL A 54 -10.20 -1.35 9.02
CA VAL A 54 -9.98 -0.58 7.79
C VAL A 54 -10.14 0.90 8.13
N ASP A 55 -9.25 1.75 7.61
CA ASP A 55 -9.25 3.18 7.88
C ASP A 55 -10.43 3.92 7.26
N TYR A 56 -10.98 3.36 6.19
CA TYR A 56 -12.10 3.93 5.46
C TYR A 56 -13.03 2.83 4.93
N GLU A 57 -14.30 2.89 5.28
CA GLU A 57 -15.36 2.10 4.69
C GLU A 57 -16.37 2.99 3.97
N PRO A 58 -16.80 2.68 2.73
CA PRO A 58 -17.52 3.62 1.84
C PRO A 58 -18.89 4.11 2.33
N LEU A 59 -19.50 3.41 3.28
CA LEU A 59 -20.85 3.75 3.74
C LEU A 59 -20.84 4.96 4.67
N ASN A 60 -21.37 6.11 4.21
CA ASN A 60 -21.68 7.33 4.97
C ASN A 60 -20.54 8.33 5.28
N LYS A 61 -19.47 8.41 4.50
CA LYS A 61 -18.24 9.04 5.01
C LYS A 61 -17.85 10.39 4.46
N SER A 62 -18.37 10.84 3.33
CA SER A 62 -18.15 12.23 2.88
C SER A 62 -18.66 13.26 3.91
N ALA A 63 -19.77 12.96 4.61
CA ALA A 63 -20.31 13.77 5.69
C ALA A 63 -19.43 13.81 6.96
N GLN A 64 -18.55 12.82 7.17
CA GLN A 64 -17.64 12.75 8.32
C GLN A 64 -16.28 13.40 8.06
N MET A 65 -15.99 13.75 6.81
CA MET A 65 -14.77 14.45 6.42
C MET A 65 -14.96 15.97 6.59
N THR A 66 -15.19 16.38 7.81
CA THR A 66 -15.32 17.80 8.18
C THR A 66 -13.93 18.41 8.31
N GLY A 67 -13.82 19.71 8.07
CA GLY A 67 -12.58 20.48 8.18
C GLY A 67 -12.38 21.47 7.05
N SER A 68 -11.31 22.24 7.13
CA SER A 68 -10.87 23.17 6.08
C SER A 68 -9.94 22.46 5.09
N GLY A 69 -9.84 22.99 3.87
CA GLY A 69 -8.95 22.45 2.85
C GLY A 69 -9.64 21.61 1.76
N THR A 70 -8.84 21.00 0.92
CA THR A 70 -9.33 20.17 -0.19
C THR A 70 -9.96 18.87 0.33
N LEU A 71 -10.80 18.23 -0.49
CA LEU A 71 -11.36 16.92 -0.15
C LEU A 71 -10.24 15.90 0.15
N GLN A 72 -9.15 15.94 -0.62
CA GLN A 72 -8.00 15.07 -0.42
C GLN A 72 -7.30 15.31 0.94
N SER A 73 -7.11 16.57 1.37
CA SER A 73 -6.51 16.84 2.68
C SER A 73 -7.40 16.37 3.82
N ARG A 74 -8.71 16.58 3.73
CA ARG A 74 -9.69 16.11 4.73
C ARG A 74 -9.79 14.60 4.80
N GLU A 75 -9.68 13.92 3.67
CA GLU A 75 -9.59 12.46 3.61
C GLU A 75 -8.38 11.93 4.37
N LEU A 76 -7.19 12.48 4.10
CA LEU A 76 -5.95 12.08 4.77
C LEU A 76 -6.03 12.29 6.29
N GLU A 77 -6.55 13.44 6.73
CA GLU A 77 -6.78 13.73 8.15
C GLU A 77 -7.76 12.75 8.79
N TYR A 78 -8.84 12.40 8.08
CA TYR A 78 -9.83 11.43 8.56
C TYR A 78 -9.18 10.06 8.78
N ARG A 79 -8.41 9.55 7.80
CA ARG A 79 -7.73 8.25 7.88
C ARG A 79 -6.76 8.19 9.05
N VAL A 80 -5.90 9.18 9.19
CA VAL A 80 -4.96 9.28 10.33
C VAL A 80 -5.72 9.34 11.67
N ARG A 81 -6.80 10.11 11.76
CA ARG A 81 -7.62 10.17 12.98
C ARG A 81 -8.22 8.82 13.35
N VAL A 82 -8.74 8.07 12.38
CA VAL A 82 -9.27 6.71 12.62
C VAL A 82 -8.17 5.79 13.16
N VAL A 83 -7.01 5.78 12.52
CA VAL A 83 -5.87 4.95 12.92
C VAL A 83 -5.37 5.34 14.32
N ASN A 84 -5.17 6.63 14.59
CA ASN A 84 -4.66 7.09 15.89
C ASN A 84 -5.66 6.88 17.02
N ASN A 85 -6.97 6.94 16.77
CA ASN A 85 -7.99 6.56 17.75
C ASN A 85 -7.89 5.07 18.12
N LEU A 86 -7.60 4.19 17.16
CA LEU A 86 -7.35 2.77 17.43
C LEU A 86 -6.04 2.58 18.22
N CYS A 87 -4.99 3.32 17.87
CA CYS A 87 -3.73 3.33 18.63
C CYS A 87 -3.94 3.78 20.09
N ALA A 88 -4.73 4.82 20.31
CA ALA A 88 -5.08 5.29 21.65
C ALA A 88 -5.89 4.25 22.44
N LYS A 89 -6.84 3.57 21.77
CA LYS A 89 -7.71 2.57 22.37
C LYS A 89 -6.98 1.29 22.78
N TYR A 90 -6.10 0.78 21.93
CA TYR A 90 -5.46 -0.53 22.10
C TYR A 90 -4.00 -0.46 22.57
N GLY A 91 -3.38 0.71 22.48
CA GLY A 91 -1.96 0.93 22.73
C GLY A 91 -1.14 0.87 21.44
N LYS A 92 -0.43 1.95 21.12
CA LYS A 92 0.33 2.10 19.87
C LYS A 92 1.35 0.98 19.60
N ALA A 93 1.94 0.41 20.65
CA ALA A 93 2.89 -0.69 20.53
C ALA A 93 2.23 -2.03 20.08
N LYS A 94 0.90 -2.11 20.14
CA LYS A 94 0.12 -3.28 19.67
C LYS A 94 -0.40 -3.12 18.25
N CYS A 95 -0.18 -1.96 17.63
CA CYS A 95 -0.77 -1.56 16.38
C CYS A 95 0.27 -1.51 15.26
N LEU A 96 -0.17 -1.80 14.04
CA LEU A 96 0.56 -1.52 12.80
C LEU A 96 -0.44 -1.05 11.73
N TYR A 97 0.04 -0.26 10.76
CA TYR A 97 -0.78 0.27 9.69
C TYR A 97 -0.12 0.07 8.32
N VAL A 98 -0.88 -0.47 7.36
CA VAL A 98 -0.45 -0.67 5.97
C VAL A 98 -1.46 -0.03 5.03
N SER A 99 -1.06 1.04 4.35
CA SER A 99 -1.87 1.74 3.34
C SER A 99 -1.55 1.18 1.95
N ILE A 100 -2.58 0.73 1.22
CA ILE A 100 -2.43 -0.01 -0.04
C ILE A 100 -2.84 0.86 -1.21
N HIS A 101 -1.87 1.28 -2.04
CA HIS A 101 -2.03 2.21 -3.15
C HIS A 101 -1.58 1.61 -4.49
N VAL A 102 -1.83 2.33 -5.58
CA VAL A 102 -1.27 2.09 -6.92
C VAL A 102 -0.65 3.39 -7.42
N ASN A 103 0.61 3.34 -7.79
CA ASN A 103 1.41 4.50 -8.17
C ASN A 103 0.96 5.14 -9.51
N ALA A 104 1.43 6.35 -9.76
CA ALA A 104 1.30 7.03 -11.05
C ALA A 104 2.61 7.76 -11.41
N ALA A 105 3.03 7.69 -12.67
CA ALA A 105 4.18 8.41 -13.17
C ALA A 105 3.85 9.84 -13.59
N GLY A 106 2.60 10.09 -13.98
CA GLY A 106 2.14 11.39 -14.47
C GLY A 106 0.73 11.76 -14.01
N ALA A 107 0.35 12.99 -14.29
CA ALA A 107 -0.99 13.52 -14.04
C ALA A 107 -1.69 13.98 -15.34
N ASP A 108 -1.14 13.61 -16.50
CA ASP A 108 -1.59 14.06 -17.82
C ASP A 108 -2.62 13.13 -18.49
N GLY A 109 -3.00 12.05 -17.79
CA GLY A 109 -3.95 11.04 -18.29
C GLY A 109 -3.43 10.17 -19.44
N LYS A 110 -2.10 10.11 -19.62
CA LYS A 110 -1.45 9.31 -20.65
C LYS A 110 -0.79 8.06 -20.07
N TRP A 111 -0.48 7.11 -20.95
CA TRP A 111 0.35 5.97 -20.61
C TRP A 111 1.82 6.36 -20.49
N HIS A 112 2.47 5.85 -19.44
CA HIS A 112 3.87 6.09 -19.14
C HIS A 112 4.65 4.77 -19.06
N GLY A 113 5.98 4.87 -19.16
CA GLY A 113 6.88 3.73 -19.07
C GLY A 113 7.29 3.35 -17.65
N ALA A 114 7.08 4.21 -16.64
CA ALA A 114 7.45 3.89 -15.26
C ALA A 114 6.63 2.73 -14.71
N GLY A 115 7.27 1.83 -13.98
CA GLY A 115 6.65 0.64 -13.40
C GLY A 115 7.36 0.17 -12.13
N GLY A 116 6.87 -0.89 -11.52
CA GLY A 116 7.48 -1.55 -10.38
C GLY A 116 6.79 -1.28 -9.06
N TRP A 117 7.05 -2.16 -8.10
CA TRP A 117 6.53 -2.12 -6.74
C TRP A 117 7.48 -1.36 -5.80
N CYS A 118 6.93 -0.64 -4.84
CA CYS A 118 7.71 -0.04 -3.76
C CYS A 118 6.89 0.13 -2.47
N CYS A 119 7.62 0.40 -1.38
CA CYS A 119 7.08 0.67 -0.06
C CYS A 119 7.67 1.98 0.46
N TYR A 120 6.81 2.84 1.00
CA TYR A 120 7.18 4.11 1.59
C TYR A 120 7.05 4.09 3.09
N THR A 121 8.02 4.73 3.77
CA THR A 121 7.98 5.07 5.19
C THR A 121 8.07 6.59 5.39
N SER A 122 8.00 7.05 6.64
CA SER A 122 8.36 8.41 7.01
C SER A 122 9.87 8.53 7.16
N LYS A 123 10.41 9.75 6.99
CA LYS A 123 11.84 10.02 7.11
C LYS A 123 12.43 9.63 8.47
N GLY A 124 13.61 9.07 8.44
CA GLY A 124 14.44 8.70 9.59
C GLY A 124 14.11 7.30 10.13
N ARG A 125 15.06 6.72 10.86
CA ARG A 125 14.94 5.35 11.37
C ARG A 125 13.80 5.16 12.36
N THR A 126 12.86 4.31 11.99
CA THR A 126 11.66 4.01 12.76
C THR A 126 11.35 2.50 12.75
N MET A 127 10.37 2.06 13.51
CA MET A 127 9.87 0.67 13.42
C MET A 127 9.14 0.39 12.10
N ALA A 128 8.78 1.43 11.33
CA ALA A 128 8.17 1.27 10.03
C ALA A 128 9.15 0.68 9.00
N ASP A 129 10.45 0.97 9.11
CA ASP A 129 11.49 0.42 8.22
C ASP A 129 11.55 -1.11 8.34
N SER A 130 11.44 -1.64 9.57
CA SER A 130 11.34 -3.09 9.78
C SER A 130 10.07 -3.70 9.18
N LEU A 131 8.95 -2.97 9.18
CA LEU A 131 7.72 -3.40 8.52
C LEU A 131 7.89 -3.34 7.00
N ALA A 132 8.49 -2.28 6.45
CA ALA A 132 8.80 -2.15 5.03
C ALA A 132 9.74 -3.26 4.55
N GLU A 133 10.78 -3.60 5.31
CA GLU A 133 11.68 -4.72 4.98
C GLU A 133 10.92 -6.05 4.88
N CYS A 134 10.01 -6.34 5.81
CA CYS A 134 9.15 -7.53 5.72
C CYS A 134 8.22 -7.50 4.50
N MET A 135 7.73 -6.31 4.11
CA MET A 135 6.93 -6.14 2.90
C MET A 135 7.75 -6.37 1.63
N TYR A 136 9.00 -5.90 1.57
CA TYR A 136 9.91 -6.19 0.44
C TYR A 136 10.21 -7.68 0.31
N ASP A 137 10.51 -8.38 1.41
CA ASP A 137 10.76 -9.83 1.38
C ASP A 137 9.54 -10.60 0.83
N ALA A 138 8.34 -10.21 1.26
CA ALA A 138 7.11 -10.78 0.76
C ALA A 138 6.86 -10.42 -0.71
N ALA A 139 7.17 -9.19 -1.14
CA ALA A 139 7.04 -8.76 -2.53
C ALA A 139 7.98 -9.56 -3.44
N PHE A 140 9.25 -9.75 -3.07
CA PHE A 140 10.20 -10.59 -3.82
C PHE A 140 9.71 -12.03 -3.97
N SER A 141 9.04 -12.56 -2.95
CA SER A 141 8.53 -13.93 -2.97
C SER A 141 7.29 -14.09 -3.86
N ASN A 142 6.38 -13.10 -3.83
CA ASN A 142 5.04 -13.21 -4.44
C ASN A 142 4.94 -12.58 -5.84
N LEU A 143 5.80 -11.65 -6.21
CA LEU A 143 5.76 -10.97 -7.52
C LEU A 143 6.66 -11.63 -8.59
N LYS A 144 6.99 -12.91 -8.44
CA LYS A 144 7.83 -13.64 -9.42
C LYS A 144 7.22 -13.68 -10.82
N GLY A 145 5.88 -13.77 -10.91
CA GLY A 145 5.17 -13.68 -12.19
C GLY A 145 5.35 -12.32 -12.85
N TYR A 146 5.21 -11.25 -12.08
CA TYR A 146 5.45 -9.88 -12.55
C TYR A 146 6.91 -9.69 -13.01
N VAL A 147 7.90 -10.16 -12.24
CA VAL A 147 9.31 -10.11 -12.62
C VAL A 147 9.55 -10.80 -13.97
N LYS A 148 8.94 -11.97 -14.20
CA LYS A 148 9.04 -12.67 -15.49
C LYS A 148 8.42 -11.87 -16.64
N LEU A 149 7.32 -11.17 -16.41
CA LEU A 149 6.71 -10.29 -17.42
C LEU A 149 7.62 -9.10 -17.77
N MET A 150 8.40 -8.63 -16.79
CA MET A 150 9.39 -7.57 -16.98
C MET A 150 10.62 -8.05 -17.76
N ASP A 151 11.02 -9.30 -17.55
CA ASP A 151 12.23 -9.93 -18.11
C ASP A 151 11.93 -10.82 -19.32
N ASP A 152 10.94 -10.45 -20.15
CA ASP A 152 10.57 -11.22 -21.34
C ASP A 152 11.63 -11.15 -22.48
N GLY A 153 12.84 -10.66 -22.20
CA GLY A 153 13.96 -10.53 -23.14
C GLY A 153 13.71 -9.53 -24.27
N LYS A 154 12.56 -8.90 -24.30
CA LYS A 154 12.23 -7.87 -25.30
C LYS A 154 12.37 -6.50 -24.65
N ARG A 155 13.44 -5.80 -24.95
CA ARG A 155 13.51 -4.35 -24.72
C ARG A 155 12.34 -3.70 -25.46
N ARG A 156 11.24 -3.53 -24.76
CA ARG A 156 10.13 -2.72 -25.27
C ARG A 156 10.48 -1.29 -24.94
N GLY A 157 10.33 -0.38 -25.90
CA GLY A 157 10.67 1.04 -25.75
C GLY A 157 9.97 1.79 -24.61
N ASP A 158 9.18 1.08 -23.81
CA ASP A 158 8.40 1.56 -22.68
C ASP A 158 9.17 1.52 -21.35
N TYR A 159 10.35 0.90 -21.29
CA TYR A 159 11.17 0.85 -20.08
C TYR A 159 12.52 1.55 -20.30
N THR A 160 12.81 2.48 -19.42
CA THR A 160 14.18 3.02 -19.29
C THR A 160 15.05 2.06 -18.50
N GLU A 161 16.38 2.11 -18.66
CA GLU A 161 17.34 1.25 -17.95
C GLU A 161 17.27 1.30 -16.41
N LYS A 162 16.46 2.22 -15.86
CA LYS A 162 16.23 2.40 -14.42
C LYS A 162 14.99 1.69 -13.88
N GLN A 163 14.24 0.96 -14.71
CA GLN A 163 13.01 0.31 -14.28
C GLN A 163 13.29 -1.11 -13.82
N THR A 164 13.40 -1.24 -12.52
CA THR A 164 13.42 -2.54 -11.85
C THR A 164 11.99 -2.94 -11.44
N PRO A 165 11.68 -4.24 -11.34
CA PRO A 165 10.41 -4.71 -10.78
C PRO A 165 10.14 -4.18 -9.37
N PHE A 166 11.21 -3.85 -8.64
CA PHE A 166 11.18 -3.30 -7.29
C PHE A 166 11.98 -2.01 -7.23
N ARG A 167 11.32 -0.95 -6.82
CA ARG A 167 11.94 0.36 -6.63
C ARG A 167 12.38 0.46 -5.17
N MET A 168 13.67 0.68 -4.96
CA MET A 168 14.31 0.70 -3.64
C MET A 168 15.25 1.89 -3.54
N ASP A 169 15.43 2.42 -2.33
CA ASP A 169 16.49 3.35 -2.00
C ASP A 169 17.38 2.72 -0.92
N MET A 170 18.63 2.44 -1.26
CA MET A 170 19.60 1.83 -0.34
C MET A 170 20.55 2.87 0.26
N SER A 171 20.23 4.16 0.14
CA SER A 171 21.16 5.24 0.53
C SER A 171 21.39 5.35 2.03
N ASP A 172 20.43 4.90 2.85
CA ASP A 172 20.49 4.90 4.32
C ASP A 172 20.60 3.51 4.95
N GLY A 173 20.61 2.45 4.12
CA GLY A 173 20.92 1.08 4.50
C GLY A 173 19.73 0.14 4.60
N ASP A 174 18.54 0.56 4.19
CA ASP A 174 17.35 -0.27 4.00
C ASP A 174 16.71 -0.05 2.62
N ARG A 175 15.57 -0.68 2.32
CA ARG A 175 15.02 -0.75 0.96
C ARG A 175 13.87 0.21 0.71
N ASP A 176 13.30 0.78 1.73
CA ASP A 176 12.12 1.62 1.57
C ASP A 176 12.45 3.00 0.98
N LEU A 177 11.41 3.62 0.48
CA LEU A 177 11.49 4.98 -0.02
C LEU A 177 10.97 5.93 1.05
N GLU A 178 11.82 6.81 1.53
CA GLU A 178 11.40 7.81 2.50
C GLU A 178 10.68 8.98 1.84
N ALA A 179 9.47 9.28 2.29
CA ALA A 179 8.70 10.40 1.78
C ALA A 179 7.87 11.10 2.87
N ASP A 180 7.62 12.41 2.66
CA ASP A 180 6.73 13.19 3.54
C ASP A 180 5.25 12.92 3.21
N LEU A 181 4.85 11.64 3.26
CA LEU A 181 3.46 11.23 3.06
C LEU A 181 2.68 11.38 4.37
N TYR A 182 1.57 12.13 4.32
CA TYR A 182 0.79 12.50 5.50
C TYR A 182 0.38 11.30 6.34
N VAL A 183 -0.10 10.22 5.71
CA VAL A 183 -0.63 9.04 6.41
C VAL A 183 0.46 8.25 7.15
N VAL A 184 1.68 8.12 6.62
CA VAL A 184 2.77 7.42 7.31
C VAL A 184 3.43 8.32 8.37
N ARG A 185 3.54 9.64 8.10
CA ARG A 185 4.18 10.59 9.01
C ARG A 185 3.34 10.92 10.25
N LYS A 186 2.01 10.90 10.14
CA LYS A 186 1.08 11.35 11.20
C LYS A 186 0.42 10.21 11.96
N THR A 187 0.75 8.97 11.63
CA THR A 187 0.24 7.78 12.31
C THR A 187 1.11 7.44 13.52
N ASP A 188 0.49 7.08 14.65
CA ASP A 188 1.15 6.86 15.95
C ASP A 188 1.75 5.47 16.14
N CYS A 189 1.64 4.58 15.15
CA CYS A 189 2.22 3.24 15.14
C CYS A 189 3.12 3.04 13.91
N PRO A 190 3.88 1.93 13.81
CA PRO A 190 4.57 1.58 12.57
C PRO A 190 3.63 1.60 11.38
N ALA A 191 3.93 2.45 10.39
CA ALA A 191 3.06 2.73 9.26
C ALA A 191 3.83 2.73 7.96
N VAL A 192 3.34 1.98 6.98
CA VAL A 192 3.88 1.97 5.62
C VAL A 192 2.79 2.24 4.58
N LEU A 193 3.20 2.76 3.44
CA LEU A 193 2.36 2.88 2.25
C LEU A 193 3.01 2.09 1.12
N THR A 194 2.30 1.11 0.59
CA THR A 194 2.75 0.34 -0.57
C THR A 194 2.18 0.90 -1.84
N GLU A 195 3.03 1.05 -2.84
CA GLU A 195 2.66 1.41 -4.20
C GLU A 195 2.76 0.17 -5.09
N ASN A 196 1.60 -0.38 -5.37
CA ASN A 196 1.48 -1.66 -6.06
C ASN A 196 1.45 -1.46 -7.56
N LEU A 197 2.63 -1.26 -8.15
CA LEU A 197 2.84 -0.98 -9.56
C LEU A 197 2.21 0.36 -9.98
N PHE A 198 2.05 0.61 -11.28
CA PHE A 198 1.65 1.91 -11.81
C PHE A 198 0.33 1.85 -12.58
N GLN A 199 -0.63 2.69 -12.22
CA GLN A 199 -1.95 2.78 -12.88
C GLN A 199 -1.88 3.34 -14.31
N ASP A 200 -0.80 4.01 -14.65
CA ASP A 200 -0.56 4.59 -15.96
C ASP A 200 0.52 3.84 -16.77
N ASN A 201 0.83 2.61 -16.38
CA ASN A 201 1.65 1.67 -17.17
C ASN A 201 0.77 0.50 -17.64
N LYS A 202 0.67 0.31 -18.97
CA LYS A 202 -0.20 -0.73 -19.58
C LYS A 202 0.09 -2.14 -19.07
N ARG A 203 1.35 -2.49 -18.86
CA ARG A 203 1.75 -3.81 -18.40
C ARG A 203 1.41 -4.03 -16.94
N ASP A 204 1.67 -3.02 -16.13
CA ASP A 204 1.35 -3.02 -14.72
C ASP A 204 -0.17 -3.15 -14.52
N VAL A 205 -0.96 -2.37 -15.25
CA VAL A 205 -2.43 -2.47 -15.21
C VAL A 205 -2.92 -3.84 -15.65
N ALA A 206 -2.38 -4.40 -16.74
CA ALA A 206 -2.75 -5.73 -17.18
C ALA A 206 -2.45 -6.81 -16.14
N PHE A 207 -1.30 -6.73 -15.45
CA PHE A 207 -0.97 -7.63 -14.36
C PHE A 207 -1.89 -7.43 -13.16
N LEU A 208 -2.09 -6.19 -12.70
CA LEU A 208 -2.95 -5.88 -11.56
C LEU A 208 -4.39 -6.38 -11.74
N LEU A 209 -4.92 -6.30 -12.96
CA LEU A 209 -6.28 -6.74 -13.28
C LEU A 209 -6.41 -8.25 -13.51
N SER A 210 -5.30 -8.97 -13.68
CA SER A 210 -5.31 -10.43 -13.77
C SER A 210 -5.59 -11.08 -12.41
N ASP A 211 -6.12 -12.32 -12.43
CA ASP A 211 -6.31 -13.10 -11.20
C ASP A 211 -4.97 -13.38 -10.50
N GLU A 212 -3.93 -13.73 -11.28
CA GLU A 212 -2.58 -13.92 -10.75
C GLU A 212 -2.07 -12.68 -10.04
N GLY A 213 -2.19 -11.51 -10.66
CA GLY A 213 -1.71 -10.24 -10.11
C GLY A 213 -2.47 -9.85 -8.84
N ARG A 214 -3.79 -9.92 -8.84
CA ARG A 214 -4.61 -9.62 -7.65
C ARG A 214 -4.23 -10.51 -6.47
N HIS A 215 -4.15 -11.83 -6.69
CA HIS A 215 -3.75 -12.76 -5.64
C HIS A 215 -2.30 -12.56 -5.19
N ALA A 216 -1.38 -12.23 -6.10
CA ALA A 216 0.01 -11.95 -5.75
C ALA A 216 0.13 -10.71 -4.85
N ILE A 217 -0.58 -9.62 -5.21
CA ILE A 217 -0.63 -8.39 -4.39
C ILE A 217 -1.28 -8.66 -3.03
N ALA A 218 -2.40 -9.36 -2.96
CA ALA A 218 -3.02 -9.69 -1.68
C ALA A 218 -2.10 -10.56 -0.81
N ARG A 219 -1.48 -11.60 -1.36
CA ARG A 219 -0.57 -12.48 -0.63
C ARG A 219 0.67 -11.77 -0.09
N LEU A 220 1.30 -10.89 -0.87
CA LEU A 220 2.48 -10.16 -0.38
C LEU A 220 2.14 -9.33 0.88
N HIS A 221 0.94 -8.71 0.93
CA HIS A 221 0.52 -7.94 2.09
C HIS A 221 0.26 -8.84 3.31
N VAL A 222 -0.43 -9.97 3.10
CA VAL A 222 -0.65 -10.94 4.18
C VAL A 222 0.68 -11.45 4.73
N GLU A 223 1.58 -11.91 3.87
CA GLU A 223 2.87 -12.47 4.29
C GLU A 223 3.78 -11.42 4.92
N GLY A 224 3.88 -10.21 4.35
CA GLY A 224 4.69 -9.13 4.91
C GLY A 224 4.22 -8.72 6.31
N ILE A 225 2.90 -8.58 6.50
CA ILE A 225 2.30 -8.28 7.80
C ILE A 225 2.59 -9.42 8.80
N LEU A 226 2.37 -10.67 8.42
CA LEU A 226 2.60 -11.83 9.30
C LEU A 226 4.08 -11.96 9.68
N ASN A 227 4.99 -11.77 8.74
CA ASN A 227 6.43 -11.81 8.99
C ASN A 227 6.85 -10.72 9.99
N TYR A 228 6.34 -9.50 9.83
CA TYR A 228 6.59 -8.43 10.78
C TYR A 228 6.06 -8.75 12.18
N ILE A 229 4.82 -9.20 12.28
CA ILE A 229 4.21 -9.57 13.56
C ILE A 229 5.02 -10.67 14.25
N GLN A 230 5.36 -11.72 13.53
CA GLN A 230 6.13 -12.85 14.08
C GLN A 230 7.51 -12.43 14.58
N LYS A 231 8.17 -11.53 13.86
CA LYS A 231 9.56 -11.14 14.14
C LYS A 231 9.68 -10.05 15.22
N TYR A 232 8.70 -9.13 15.29
CA TYR A 232 8.84 -7.91 16.10
C TYR A 232 7.72 -7.68 17.13
N MET A 233 6.61 -8.44 17.06
CA MET A 233 5.47 -8.21 17.96
C MET A 233 5.15 -9.42 18.85
N LEU A 234 5.38 -10.66 18.42
CA LEU A 234 5.18 -11.86 19.24
C LEU A 234 6.46 -12.34 19.88
#